data_41bb822fbeb3a3d7104820b1c511dc83
#
_entry.id   41bb822fbeb3a3d7104820b1c511dc83
#
_cell.length_a   1.000
_cell.length_b   1.000
_cell.length_c   1.000
_cell.angle_alpha   90.00
_cell.angle_beta   90.00
_cell.angle_gamma   90.00
#
_symmetry.space_group_name_H-M   'P 1'
#
loop_
_entity.id
_entity.type
_entity.pdbx_description
1 polymer ?
#
loop_
_entity_poly.entity_id
_entity_poly.type
_entity_poly.pdbx_seq_one_letter_code
_entity_poly.pdbx_strand_id
1 'polypeptide(L)'
;LEEAKTEAGRCLQCECLICVRECLYMQKYKGYPRVYARQMYNNAAIVKGHHQANTMINSCTLCGQCEVLCPEGFSMADLCLSFREDMVRRGMMPPSAHEFALEDMAAANGPECALSFAGSGADGKAAERCGQVFFPGCQLAGARGEQVLAVYETLRKDLGSVGLLLQCCGVPA
;
A
#
# COMPACT_ATOMS: atom_id res chain seq x y z
N LEU A 1 13.57 -27.86 -12.49
CA LEU A 1 12.58 -28.82 -11.99
C LEU A 1 12.68 -28.99 -10.46
N GLU A 2 13.89 -29.04 -9.89
CA GLU A 2 14.11 -29.14 -8.43
C GLU A 2 13.65 -27.89 -7.69
N GLU A 3 13.92 -26.69 -8.20
CA GLU A 3 13.40 -25.42 -7.66
C GLU A 3 11.87 -25.39 -7.63
N ALA A 4 11.21 -25.88 -8.69
CA ALA A 4 9.76 -25.97 -8.75
C ALA A 4 9.19 -26.98 -7.73
N LYS A 5 9.88 -28.09 -7.47
CA LYS A 5 9.48 -29.07 -6.44
C LYS A 5 9.66 -28.49 -5.03
N THR A 6 10.76 -27.77 -4.80
CA THR A 6 11.04 -27.11 -3.53
C THR A 6 9.95 -26.08 -3.24
N GLU A 7 9.59 -25.26 -4.23
CA GLU A 7 8.53 -24.26 -4.08
C GLU A 7 7.14 -24.89 -3.90
N ALA A 8 6.86 -25.98 -4.62
CA ALA A 8 5.61 -26.72 -4.42
C ALA A 8 5.50 -27.34 -3.02
N GLY A 9 6.62 -27.74 -2.42
CA GLY A 9 6.70 -28.26 -1.05
C GLY A 9 6.37 -27.22 0.03
N ARG A 10 6.44 -25.92 -0.29
CA ARG A 10 6.04 -24.82 0.59
C ARG A 10 4.52 -24.57 0.60
N CYS A 11 3.75 -25.32 -0.19
CA CYS A 11 2.31 -25.13 -0.25
C CYS A 11 1.65 -25.44 1.10
N LEU A 12 0.96 -24.47 1.67
CA LEU A 12 0.30 -24.53 2.97
C LEU A 12 -1.04 -25.26 2.94
N GLN A 13 -1.52 -25.68 1.77
CA GLN A 13 -2.85 -26.30 1.58
C GLN A 13 -3.98 -25.54 2.30
N CYS A 14 -3.99 -24.21 2.19
CA CYS A 14 -4.87 -23.27 2.90
C CYS A 14 -6.33 -23.74 3.01
N GLU A 15 -6.70 -24.45 4.09
CA GLU A 15 -8.05 -25.00 4.30
C GLU A 15 -8.70 -24.52 5.61
N CYS A 16 -7.95 -23.85 6.49
CA CYS A 16 -8.48 -23.39 7.77
C CYS A 16 -9.50 -22.23 7.63
N LEU A 17 -9.48 -21.49 6.52
CA LEU A 17 -10.39 -20.38 6.15
C LEU A 17 -10.47 -19.24 7.19
N ILE A 18 -9.55 -19.14 8.11
CA ILE A 18 -9.54 -18.07 9.14
C ILE A 18 -9.47 -16.70 8.47
N CYS A 19 -8.50 -16.48 7.57
CA CYS A 19 -8.37 -15.23 6.84
C CYS A 19 -9.60 -14.90 5.97
N VAL A 20 -10.28 -15.90 5.43
CA VAL A 20 -11.50 -15.71 4.62
C VAL A 20 -12.66 -15.21 5.48
N ARG A 21 -12.83 -15.76 6.69
CA ARG A 21 -13.91 -15.35 7.60
C ARG A 21 -13.75 -13.92 8.12
N GLU A 22 -12.52 -13.47 8.29
CA GLU A 22 -12.20 -12.18 8.89
C GLU A 22 -11.94 -11.06 7.86
N CYS A 23 -11.89 -11.38 6.57
CA CYS A 23 -11.61 -10.43 5.50
C CYS A 23 -12.81 -10.25 4.57
N LEU A 24 -13.43 -9.06 4.58
CA LEU A 24 -14.56 -8.74 3.70
C LEU A 24 -14.23 -8.87 2.22
N TYR A 25 -13.00 -8.58 1.84
CA TYR A 25 -12.49 -8.80 0.49
C TYR A 25 -12.58 -10.28 0.08
N MET A 26 -12.04 -11.19 0.90
CA MET A 26 -12.09 -12.63 0.60
C MET A 26 -13.50 -13.19 0.66
N GLN A 27 -14.36 -12.68 1.55
CA GLN A 27 -15.78 -13.04 1.60
C GLN A 27 -16.51 -12.63 0.32
N LYS A 28 -16.23 -11.42 -0.19
CA LYS A 28 -16.84 -10.93 -1.43
C LYS A 28 -16.51 -11.79 -2.63
N TYR A 29 -15.26 -12.18 -2.78
CA TYR A 29 -14.78 -12.99 -3.92
C TYR A 29 -14.92 -14.50 -3.70
N LYS A 30 -15.36 -14.92 -2.52
CA LYS A 30 -15.69 -16.31 -2.15
C LYS A 30 -14.58 -17.32 -2.42
N GLY A 31 -13.34 -16.88 -2.22
CA GLY A 31 -12.16 -17.71 -2.43
C GLY A 31 -11.24 -17.74 -1.21
N TYR A 32 -10.21 -18.52 -1.28
CA TYR A 32 -9.13 -18.59 -0.31
C TYR A 32 -7.78 -18.45 -1.02
N PRO A 33 -6.67 -18.19 -0.31
CA PRO A 33 -5.42 -17.72 -0.90
C PRO A 33 -4.93 -18.49 -2.13
N ARG A 34 -4.96 -19.81 -2.14
CA ARG A 34 -4.49 -20.58 -3.30
C ARG A 34 -5.35 -20.37 -4.55
N VAL A 35 -6.66 -20.13 -4.40
CA VAL A 35 -7.54 -19.84 -5.54
C VAL A 35 -7.18 -18.47 -6.12
N TYR A 36 -6.95 -17.47 -5.27
CA TYR A 36 -6.53 -16.15 -5.71
C TYR A 36 -5.16 -16.19 -6.39
N ALA A 37 -4.18 -16.87 -5.80
CA ALA A 37 -2.86 -17.01 -6.40
C ALA A 37 -2.95 -17.66 -7.80
N ARG A 38 -3.77 -18.68 -7.96
CA ARG A 38 -4.01 -19.33 -9.26
C ARG A 38 -4.69 -18.38 -10.26
N GLN A 39 -5.69 -17.62 -9.82
CA GLN A 39 -6.37 -16.65 -10.69
C GLN A 39 -5.43 -15.54 -11.13
N MET A 40 -4.61 -15.03 -10.23
CA MET A 40 -3.58 -14.02 -10.53
C MET A 40 -2.55 -14.57 -11.51
N TYR A 41 -2.06 -15.77 -11.30
CA TYR A 41 -1.13 -16.41 -12.23
C TYR A 41 -1.74 -16.60 -13.62
N ASN A 42 -2.97 -17.10 -13.70
CA ASN A 42 -3.66 -17.23 -14.97
C ASN A 42 -3.83 -15.89 -15.68
N ASN A 43 -4.17 -14.85 -14.94
CA ASN A 43 -4.33 -13.50 -15.48
C ASN A 43 -3.01 -12.91 -16.00
N ALA A 44 -1.90 -13.18 -15.32
CA ALA A 44 -0.60 -12.64 -15.70
C ALA A 44 0.12 -13.45 -16.79
N ALA A 45 -0.01 -14.78 -16.77
CA ALA A 45 0.80 -15.67 -17.61
C ALA A 45 0.04 -16.28 -18.77
N ILE A 46 -1.26 -16.57 -18.63
CA ILE A 46 -2.02 -17.38 -19.59
C ILE A 46 -2.98 -16.51 -20.40
N VAL A 47 -3.78 -15.69 -19.73
CA VAL A 47 -4.82 -14.88 -20.34
C VAL A 47 -4.46 -13.41 -20.21
N LYS A 48 -3.90 -12.85 -21.25
CA LYS A 48 -3.50 -11.43 -21.28
C LYS A 48 -4.73 -10.54 -21.53
N GLY A 49 -5.02 -9.61 -20.63
CA GLY A 49 -6.08 -8.61 -20.83
C GLY A 49 -6.84 -8.21 -19.56
N HIS A 50 -7.98 -7.51 -19.76
CA HIS A 50 -8.86 -7.07 -18.69
C HIS A 50 -9.76 -8.22 -18.22
N HIS A 51 -9.44 -8.82 -17.08
CA HIS A 51 -10.17 -9.93 -16.52
C HIS A 51 -10.70 -9.62 -15.13
N GLN A 52 -11.63 -10.46 -14.67
CA GLN A 52 -12.19 -10.37 -13.31
C GLN A 52 -11.09 -10.35 -12.22
N ALA A 53 -9.97 -11.02 -12.46
CA ALA A 53 -8.84 -11.02 -11.55
C ALA A 53 -8.22 -9.62 -11.37
N ASN A 54 -8.26 -8.75 -12.37
CA ASN A 54 -7.77 -7.38 -12.24
C ASN A 54 -8.55 -6.60 -11.17
N THR A 55 -9.88 -6.68 -11.18
CA THR A 55 -10.73 -6.06 -10.16
C THR A 55 -10.45 -6.66 -8.79
N MET A 56 -10.31 -7.98 -8.71
CA MET A 56 -9.98 -8.68 -7.47
C MET A 56 -8.64 -8.22 -6.89
N ILE A 57 -7.58 -8.21 -7.69
CA ILE A 57 -6.23 -7.78 -7.27
C ILE A 57 -6.26 -6.35 -6.72
N ASN A 58 -6.98 -5.45 -7.39
CA ASN A 58 -7.06 -4.04 -7.04
C ASN A 58 -8.05 -3.70 -5.93
N SER A 59 -8.89 -4.63 -5.51
CA SER A 59 -9.85 -4.42 -4.42
C SER A 59 -9.27 -4.68 -3.02
N CYS A 60 -8.09 -5.27 -2.89
CA CYS A 60 -7.44 -5.47 -1.60
C CYS A 60 -6.93 -4.15 -1.04
N THR A 61 -7.25 -3.84 0.22
CA THR A 61 -6.82 -2.61 0.90
C THR A 61 -5.41 -2.65 1.47
N LEU A 62 -4.69 -3.77 1.29
CA LEU A 62 -3.33 -3.99 1.78
C LEU A 62 -3.19 -3.83 3.31
N CYS A 63 -4.25 -4.08 4.08
CA CYS A 63 -4.25 -3.85 5.53
C CYS A 63 -3.42 -4.83 6.37
N GLY A 64 -2.94 -5.96 5.79
CA GLY A 64 -2.13 -6.97 6.49
C GLY A 64 -2.87 -7.87 7.48
N GLN A 65 -4.16 -7.65 7.75
CA GLN A 65 -4.91 -8.44 8.73
C GLN A 65 -4.86 -9.96 8.46
N CYS A 66 -4.88 -10.36 7.20
CA CYS A 66 -4.83 -11.77 6.79
C CYS A 66 -3.54 -12.46 7.24
N GLU A 67 -2.41 -11.75 7.24
CA GLU A 67 -1.11 -12.23 7.69
C GLU A 67 -1.08 -12.45 9.19
N VAL A 68 -1.54 -11.46 9.95
CA VAL A 68 -1.59 -11.53 11.43
C VAL A 68 -2.47 -12.69 11.91
N LEU A 69 -3.56 -12.98 11.20
CA LEU A 69 -4.50 -14.05 11.54
C LEU A 69 -4.07 -15.44 11.04
N CYS A 70 -3.16 -15.49 10.07
CA CYS A 70 -2.72 -16.74 9.45
C CYS A 70 -1.74 -17.48 10.35
N PRO A 71 -2.00 -18.74 10.73
CA PRO A 71 -1.05 -19.55 11.51
C PRO A 71 0.32 -19.71 10.84
N GLU A 72 0.36 -19.59 9.52
CA GLU A 72 1.54 -19.74 8.69
C GLU A 72 2.10 -18.41 8.19
N GLY A 73 1.57 -17.26 8.65
CA GLY A 73 2.04 -15.93 8.27
C GLY A 73 1.82 -15.59 6.79
N PHE A 74 0.81 -16.17 6.13
CA PHE A 74 0.54 -15.86 4.72
C PHE A 74 -0.11 -14.50 4.56
N SER A 75 0.50 -13.63 3.75
CA SER A 75 0.01 -12.29 3.43
C SER A 75 -0.68 -12.25 2.06
N MET A 76 -2.00 -12.10 2.05
CA MET A 76 -2.74 -11.80 0.83
C MET A 76 -2.46 -10.38 0.33
N ALA A 77 -2.13 -9.47 1.24
CA ALA A 77 -1.76 -8.10 0.91
C ALA A 77 -0.50 -8.05 0.05
N ASP A 78 0.56 -8.76 0.46
CA ASP A 78 1.82 -8.83 -0.29
C ASP A 78 1.63 -9.50 -1.66
N LEU A 79 0.80 -10.53 -1.72
CA LEU A 79 0.46 -11.17 -2.98
C LEU A 79 -0.22 -10.18 -3.94
N CYS A 80 -1.23 -9.43 -3.47
CA CYS A 80 -1.91 -8.43 -4.29
C CYS A 80 -0.97 -7.30 -4.71
N LEU A 81 -0.14 -6.81 -3.80
CA LEU A 81 0.83 -5.75 -4.09
C LEU A 81 1.83 -6.18 -5.16
N SER A 82 2.44 -7.36 -5.02
CA SER A 82 3.39 -7.90 -5.99
C SER A 82 2.79 -8.04 -7.39
N PHE A 83 1.51 -8.45 -7.48
CA PHE A 83 0.82 -8.52 -8.77
C PHE A 83 0.47 -7.16 -9.34
N ARG A 84 0.10 -6.17 -8.52
CA ARG A 84 -0.09 -4.78 -8.98
C ARG A 84 1.19 -4.21 -9.57
N GLU A 85 2.30 -4.36 -8.86
CA GLU A 85 3.62 -3.91 -9.32
C GLU A 85 4.01 -4.56 -10.65
N ASP A 86 3.78 -5.86 -10.79
CA ASP A 86 4.05 -6.58 -12.04
C ASP A 86 3.15 -6.10 -13.19
N MET A 87 1.87 -5.87 -12.92
CA MET A 87 0.92 -5.34 -13.91
C MET A 87 1.30 -3.93 -14.37
N VAL A 88 1.70 -3.06 -13.44
CA VAL A 88 2.20 -1.70 -13.77
C VAL A 88 3.48 -1.80 -14.60
N ARG A 89 4.44 -2.62 -14.18
CA ARG A 89 5.72 -2.83 -14.90
C ARG A 89 5.52 -3.31 -16.33
N ARG A 90 4.51 -4.13 -16.57
CA ARG A 90 4.18 -4.67 -17.90
C ARG A 90 3.23 -3.77 -18.71
N GLY A 91 2.77 -2.65 -18.17
CA GLY A 91 1.75 -1.81 -18.79
C GLY A 91 0.38 -2.51 -18.96
N MET A 92 0.07 -3.47 -18.08
CA MET A 92 -1.17 -4.25 -18.10
C MET A 92 -2.22 -3.77 -17.11
N MET A 93 -1.90 -2.75 -16.32
CA MET A 93 -2.85 -2.17 -15.37
C MET A 93 -3.96 -1.45 -16.13
N PRO A 94 -5.24 -1.73 -15.82
CA PRO A 94 -6.35 -1.04 -16.47
C PRO A 94 -6.34 0.46 -16.11
N PRO A 95 -6.25 1.39 -17.07
CA PRO A 95 -6.25 2.83 -16.78
C PRO A 95 -7.45 3.26 -15.94
N SER A 96 -8.65 2.80 -16.31
CA SER A 96 -9.90 3.13 -15.62
C SER A 96 -9.99 2.69 -14.16
N ALA A 97 -9.14 1.75 -13.72
CA ALA A 97 -9.15 1.29 -12.34
C ALA A 97 -8.32 2.19 -11.41
N HIS A 98 -7.37 2.95 -11.96
CA HIS A 98 -6.40 3.74 -11.19
C HIS A 98 -6.32 5.20 -11.60
N GLU A 99 -6.93 5.59 -12.71
CA GLU A 99 -6.80 6.93 -13.27
C GLU A 99 -7.07 8.02 -12.23
N PHE A 100 -8.20 7.92 -11.52
CA PHE A 100 -8.55 8.88 -10.48
C PHE A 100 -7.51 8.91 -9.32
N ALA A 101 -7.00 7.75 -8.91
CA ALA A 101 -6.00 7.67 -7.84
C ALA A 101 -4.64 8.26 -8.26
N LEU A 102 -4.29 8.11 -9.53
CA LEU A 102 -3.09 8.72 -10.11
C LEU A 102 -3.25 10.25 -10.23
N GLU A 103 -4.43 10.74 -10.62
CA GLU A 103 -4.76 12.15 -10.65
C GLU A 103 -4.74 12.78 -9.25
N ASP A 104 -5.37 12.12 -8.27
CA ASP A 104 -5.33 12.55 -6.86
C ASP A 104 -3.90 12.56 -6.31
N MET A 105 -3.11 11.54 -6.64
CA MET A 105 -1.71 11.48 -6.25
C MET A 105 -0.92 12.62 -6.88
N ALA A 106 -1.11 12.89 -8.16
CA ALA A 106 -0.43 13.98 -8.87
C ALA A 106 -0.81 15.34 -8.28
N ALA A 107 -2.09 15.58 -7.98
CA ALA A 107 -2.57 16.80 -7.33
C ALA A 107 -1.98 16.95 -5.92
N ALA A 108 -2.01 15.89 -5.10
CA ALA A 108 -1.50 15.91 -3.73
C ALA A 108 0.04 16.08 -3.66
N ASN A 109 0.76 15.73 -4.73
CA ASN A 109 2.20 15.94 -4.87
C ASN A 109 2.55 17.20 -5.68
N GLY A 110 1.55 17.95 -6.11
CA GLY A 110 1.71 19.23 -6.82
C GLY A 110 2.15 20.36 -5.91
N PRO A 111 2.58 21.50 -6.50
CA PRO A 111 3.15 22.63 -5.75
C PRO A 111 2.16 23.31 -4.79
N GLU A 112 0.87 23.12 -4.98
CA GLU A 112 -0.17 23.70 -4.12
C GLU A 112 -0.45 22.87 -2.85
N CYS A 113 -0.15 21.57 -2.88
CA CYS A 113 -0.46 20.64 -1.79
C CYS A 113 0.77 20.03 -1.13
N ALA A 114 1.85 19.87 -1.87
CA ALA A 114 3.08 19.27 -1.35
C ALA A 114 3.91 20.30 -0.56
N LEU A 115 4.37 19.89 0.61
CA LEU A 115 5.27 20.67 1.43
C LEU A 115 6.43 19.80 1.92
N SER A 116 7.65 20.27 1.71
CA SER A 116 8.85 19.71 2.33
C SER A 116 9.53 20.78 3.15
N PHE A 117 9.53 20.63 4.47
CA PHE A 117 10.10 21.58 5.41
C PHE A 117 11.03 20.84 6.39
N ALA A 118 12.30 21.20 6.40
CA ALA A 118 13.30 20.54 7.23
C ALA A 118 13.32 21.00 8.69
N GLY A 119 12.40 21.88 9.07
CA GLY A 119 12.36 22.46 10.42
C GLY A 119 13.13 23.77 10.51
N SER A 120 13.23 24.32 11.73
CA SER A 120 14.00 25.53 12.02
C SER A 120 15.25 25.15 12.81
N GLY A 121 16.40 25.72 12.44
CA GLY A 121 17.62 25.62 13.21
C GLY A 121 17.54 26.39 14.55
N ALA A 122 18.55 26.25 15.39
CA ALA A 122 18.63 26.93 16.69
C ALA A 122 18.64 28.47 16.57
N ASP A 123 19.01 29.00 15.41
CA ASP A 123 19.02 30.42 15.05
C ASP A 123 17.69 30.94 14.47
N GLY A 124 16.66 30.09 14.43
CA GLY A 124 15.32 30.39 13.87
C GLY A 124 15.26 30.41 12.34
N LYS A 125 16.37 30.13 11.64
CA LYS A 125 16.37 30.00 10.18
C LYS A 125 15.93 28.59 9.76
N ALA A 126 15.39 28.46 8.53
CA ALA A 126 15.07 27.19 7.96
C ALA A 126 16.30 26.29 7.91
N ALA A 127 16.19 25.09 8.45
CA ALA A 127 17.26 24.10 8.39
C ALA A 127 17.36 23.52 6.98
N GLU A 128 18.57 23.25 6.50
CA GLU A 128 18.78 22.56 5.22
C GLU A 128 18.54 21.06 5.32
N ARG A 129 18.71 20.49 6.53
CA ARG A 129 18.56 19.06 6.80
C ARG A 129 17.97 18.83 8.18
N CYS A 130 17.22 17.75 8.34
CA CYS A 130 16.73 17.28 9.63
C CYS A 130 17.04 15.79 9.80
N GLY A 131 17.21 15.34 11.04
CA GLY A 131 17.47 13.94 11.35
C GLY A 131 16.20 13.06 11.34
N GLN A 132 15.04 13.71 11.51
CA GLN A 132 13.75 13.06 11.60
C GLN A 132 12.71 13.84 10.81
N VAL A 133 11.76 13.12 10.17
CA VAL A 133 10.69 13.73 9.38
C VAL A 133 9.35 13.19 9.86
N PHE A 134 8.43 14.08 10.14
CA PHE A 134 7.03 13.74 10.36
C PHE A 134 6.29 13.70 9.02
N PHE A 135 5.74 12.54 8.68
CA PHE A 135 4.96 12.29 7.48
C PHE A 135 3.55 11.82 7.86
N PRO A 136 2.55 12.71 7.98
CA PRO A 136 1.21 12.34 8.41
C PRO A 136 0.39 11.61 7.34
N GLY A 137 0.81 11.67 6.08
CA GLY A 137 0.05 11.21 4.94
C GLY A 137 -1.02 12.19 4.46
N CYS A 138 -1.46 12.04 3.21
CA CYS A 138 -2.35 12.99 2.54
C CYS A 138 -3.75 13.05 3.19
N GLN A 139 -4.32 11.92 3.59
CA GLN A 139 -5.66 11.89 4.17
C GLN A 139 -5.74 12.60 5.52
N LEU A 140 -4.78 12.36 6.41
CA LEU A 140 -4.76 13.01 7.71
C LEU A 140 -4.47 14.50 7.57
N ALA A 141 -3.53 14.86 6.70
CA ALA A 141 -3.18 16.25 6.42
C ALA A 141 -4.39 17.03 5.85
N GLY A 142 -5.14 16.46 4.91
CA GLY A 142 -6.31 17.10 4.31
C GLY A 142 -7.53 17.17 5.23
N ALA A 143 -7.81 16.11 6.01
CA ALA A 143 -9.02 16.04 6.82
C ALA A 143 -8.86 16.61 8.24
N ARG A 144 -7.64 16.64 8.79
CA ARG A 144 -7.36 16.96 10.19
C ARG A 144 -6.10 17.79 10.37
N GLY A 145 -5.92 18.84 9.55
CA GLY A 145 -4.72 19.68 9.53
C GLY A 145 -4.34 20.24 10.90
N GLU A 146 -5.31 20.67 11.73
CA GLU A 146 -5.05 21.16 13.09
C GLU A 146 -4.42 20.10 13.98
N GLN A 147 -4.87 18.84 13.87
CA GLN A 147 -4.29 17.73 14.62
C GLN A 147 -2.86 17.42 14.15
N VAL A 148 -2.61 17.48 12.83
CA VAL A 148 -1.27 17.32 12.26
C VAL A 148 -0.31 18.37 12.83
N LEU A 149 -0.73 19.64 12.89
CA LEU A 149 0.07 20.73 13.44
C LEU A 149 0.33 20.53 14.94
N ALA A 150 -0.68 20.14 15.72
CA ALA A 150 -0.52 19.89 17.15
C ALA A 150 0.47 18.75 17.44
N VAL A 151 0.39 17.66 16.66
CA VAL A 151 1.35 16.54 16.77
C VAL A 151 2.75 16.99 16.34
N TYR A 152 2.85 17.73 15.26
CA TYR A 152 4.14 18.25 14.78
C TYR A 152 4.82 19.16 15.80
N GLU A 153 4.08 20.05 16.42
CA GLU A 153 4.60 20.92 17.50
C GLU A 153 5.07 20.12 18.72
N THR A 154 4.34 19.08 19.10
CA THR A 154 4.73 18.16 20.17
C THR A 154 6.04 17.45 19.83
N LEU A 155 6.12 16.88 18.63
CA LEU A 155 7.35 16.21 18.18
C LEU A 155 8.55 17.17 18.13
N ARG A 156 8.34 18.43 17.74
CA ARG A 156 9.40 19.45 17.77
C ARG A 156 9.89 19.78 19.17
N LYS A 157 8.99 19.79 20.17
CA LYS A 157 9.37 20.02 21.57
C LYS A 157 10.18 18.86 22.14
N ASP A 158 9.77 17.63 21.79
CA ASP A 158 10.36 16.43 22.37
C ASP A 158 11.68 16.03 21.68
N LEU A 159 11.74 16.19 20.36
CA LEU A 159 12.83 15.69 19.50
C LEU A 159 13.73 16.79 18.95
N GLY A 160 13.35 18.06 19.12
CA GLY A 160 14.12 19.21 18.63
C GLY A 160 13.92 19.47 17.14
N SER A 161 14.89 19.08 16.30
CA SER A 161 14.83 19.34 14.85
C SER A 161 14.08 18.24 14.11
N VAL A 162 12.78 18.49 13.87
CA VAL A 162 11.91 17.59 13.10
C VAL A 162 11.43 18.32 11.84
N GLY A 163 11.58 17.70 10.69
CA GLY A 163 11.00 18.15 9.43
C GLY A 163 9.54 17.75 9.29
N LEU A 164 8.82 18.39 8.38
CA LEU A 164 7.45 18.06 8.00
C LEU A 164 7.40 17.77 6.50
N LEU A 165 6.84 16.62 6.13
CA LEU A 165 6.62 16.22 4.75
C LEU A 165 5.14 15.99 4.52
N LEU A 166 4.51 16.85 3.72
CA LEU A 166 3.13 16.70 3.25
C LEU A 166 3.14 16.27 1.79
N GLN A 167 2.82 15.02 1.56
CA GLN A 167 2.76 14.41 0.22
C GLN A 167 1.84 13.18 0.24
N CYS A 168 1.45 12.70 -0.93
CA CYS A 168 0.85 11.38 -1.07
C CYS A 168 1.96 10.32 -1.14
N CYS A 169 1.78 9.20 -0.42
CA CYS A 169 2.74 8.08 -0.43
C CYS A 169 2.67 7.24 -1.71
N GLY A 170 1.61 7.37 -2.51
CA GLY A 170 1.39 6.60 -3.73
C GLY A 170 0.93 5.14 -3.52
N VAL A 171 0.85 4.64 -2.29
CA VAL A 171 0.50 3.23 -2.01
C VAL A 171 -0.89 2.83 -2.53
N PRO A 172 -1.94 3.67 -2.48
CA PRO A 172 -3.25 3.33 -3.04
C PRO A 172 -3.30 3.34 -4.58
N ALA A 173 -2.37 4.02 -5.23
CA ALA A 173 -2.27 4.14 -6.69
C ALA A 173 -1.35 3.07 -7.28
#